data_b97974388cadb61fb262d0bfca6816af
#
_entry.id   b97974388cadb61fb262d0bfca6816af
#
_cell.length_a   1.000
_cell.length_b   1.000
_cell.length_c   1.000
_cell.angle_alpha   90.00
_cell.angle_beta   90.00
_cell.angle_gamma   90.00
#
_symmetry.space_group_name_H-M   'P 1'
#
loop_
_entity.id
_entity.type
_entity.pdbx_description
1 polymer ?
#
loop_
_entity_poly.entity_id
_entity_poly.type
_entity_poly.pdbx_seq_one_letter_code
_entity_poly.pdbx_strand_id
1 'polypeptide(L)'
;MTATNDPQQQLEEMIAAQKLLEEQIKKHIKSNHGGSQGSAKTEIHVEYETYKKTQSILLLELSGITYPLATGSNASIHSAQIEKICNTIIKSKQKMRIEIEKIFSEFIKNIQNLFEKDIQIIVDTVTMIDVLQNQAYIAIKNKYCKPVTKENQSSAKEEGSGGSFVIARDLRHCLIEHINTNELYVTNDIEMGNGNGNGKGCDGGVKQNGILLYGTNAVGKTSLIRALGIAVIMAQAGLYVPCSSFEYIPYKSIFTRILGNDNLFKGLSTFMVEMSELRVILKSANNYGLILGDELCSGTEMDSAISIFVAGLKKLHDAKCSFIFATHMHEINKYEEIEQMDRLSMKHLEVTYDKVKDILIYDRKLKDGPGFSMYGLEVCRSLHLPEDFLQYANEIRLKYRNNDQSLLSAKTSKYNSKKIRNICEMCKNELGTEIHHLQHQKNADKHNFIEHFHKNHVANLISICEKCHDTIHSDNEQHRKVMTSRGPIIIKM
;
A
#
# COMPACT_ATOMS: atom_id res chain seq x y z
N MET A 1 -7.87 -65.15 31.63
CA MET A 1 -8.79 -65.29 30.46
C MET A 1 -8.88 -63.93 29.80
N THR A 2 -8.06 -63.72 28.81
CA THR A 2 -8.00 -62.48 28.02
C THR A 2 -9.19 -62.45 27.10
N ALA A 3 -10.14 -61.57 27.37
CA ALA A 3 -11.23 -61.30 26.43
C ALA A 3 -10.61 -60.72 25.14
N THR A 4 -10.63 -61.51 24.08
CA THR A 4 -10.26 -61.09 22.74
C THR A 4 -11.26 -60.00 22.30
N ASN A 5 -10.79 -58.76 22.30
CA ASN A 5 -11.53 -57.62 21.73
C ASN A 5 -11.48 -57.70 20.20
N ASP A 6 -12.19 -58.69 19.64
CA ASP A 6 -12.32 -58.77 18.22
C ASP A 6 -13.36 -57.69 17.74
N PRO A 7 -12.96 -56.71 16.93
CA PRO A 7 -13.85 -55.65 16.44
C PRO A 7 -15.08 -56.24 15.72
N GLN A 8 -14.90 -57.39 15.10
CA GLN A 8 -15.97 -58.08 14.37
C GLN A 8 -17.03 -58.63 15.32
N GLN A 9 -16.60 -59.22 16.44
CA GLN A 9 -17.51 -59.72 17.49
C GLN A 9 -18.27 -58.58 18.17
N GLN A 10 -17.63 -57.43 18.39
CA GLN A 10 -18.29 -56.22 18.93
C GLN A 10 -19.32 -55.63 17.97
N LEU A 11 -19.03 -55.65 16.68
CA LEU A 11 -20.00 -55.23 15.64
C LEU A 11 -21.20 -56.16 15.58
N GLU A 12 -21.00 -57.50 15.67
CA GLU A 12 -22.07 -58.49 15.70
C GLU A 12 -22.94 -58.32 16.96
N GLU A 13 -22.36 -58.13 18.14
CA GLU A 13 -23.07 -57.81 19.37
C GLU A 13 -23.91 -56.54 19.27
N MET A 14 -23.38 -55.49 18.62
CA MET A 14 -24.07 -54.22 18.41
C MET A 14 -25.26 -54.39 17.46
N ILE A 15 -25.06 -55.12 16.36
CA ILE A 15 -26.12 -55.41 15.39
C ILE A 15 -27.22 -56.28 16.04
N ALA A 16 -26.84 -57.27 16.85
CA ALA A 16 -27.79 -58.10 17.58
C ALA A 16 -28.61 -57.29 18.59
N ALA A 17 -27.93 -56.38 19.36
CA ALA A 17 -28.61 -55.50 20.29
C ALA A 17 -29.56 -54.51 19.58
N GLN A 18 -29.15 -53.97 18.43
CA GLN A 18 -30.03 -53.12 17.65
C GLN A 18 -31.25 -53.83 17.08
N LYS A 19 -31.06 -55.03 16.54
CA LYS A 19 -32.18 -55.88 16.07
C LYS A 19 -33.16 -56.21 17.17
N LEU A 20 -32.64 -56.60 18.36
CA LEU A 20 -33.46 -56.89 19.52
C LEU A 20 -34.28 -55.66 19.96
N LEU A 21 -33.68 -54.49 19.96
CA LEU A 21 -34.38 -53.22 20.23
C LEU A 21 -35.48 -52.94 19.19
N GLU A 22 -35.15 -53.09 17.90
CA GLU A 22 -36.13 -52.90 16.83
C GLU A 22 -37.29 -53.89 16.89
N GLU A 23 -36.98 -55.16 17.20
CA GLU A 23 -38.03 -56.17 17.38
C GLU A 23 -38.94 -55.88 18.61
N GLN A 24 -38.35 -55.45 19.73
CA GLN A 24 -39.14 -55.07 20.89
C GLN A 24 -40.01 -53.86 20.62
N ILE A 25 -39.46 -52.83 19.94
CA ILE A 25 -40.20 -51.64 19.54
C ILE A 25 -41.30 -52.02 18.54
N LYS A 26 -41.00 -52.82 17.50
CA LYS A 26 -42.00 -53.30 16.51
C LYS A 26 -43.10 -54.16 17.13
N LYS A 27 -42.78 -55.04 18.13
CA LYS A 27 -43.73 -55.85 18.84
C LYS A 27 -44.78 -55.02 19.58
N HIS A 28 -44.34 -53.85 20.10
CA HIS A 28 -45.20 -53.00 20.91
C HIS A 28 -45.85 -51.83 20.15
N ILE A 29 -45.29 -51.48 18.98
CA ILE A 29 -45.85 -50.42 18.11
C ILE A 29 -46.69 -50.98 16.96
N LYS A 30 -46.94 -52.30 16.95
CA LYS A 30 -47.54 -53.06 15.82
C LYS A 30 -48.95 -52.66 15.36
N SER A 31 -49.51 -51.59 15.88
CA SER A 31 -50.89 -51.27 15.48
C SER A 31 -51.12 -49.89 14.90
N ASN A 32 -50.16 -49.00 14.70
CA ASN A 32 -50.46 -47.82 13.89
C ASN A 32 -49.24 -46.95 13.55
N HIS A 33 -49.00 -46.84 12.27
CA HIS A 33 -48.42 -45.73 11.51
C HIS A 33 -47.08 -45.10 11.91
N GLY A 34 -46.07 -45.41 11.10
CA GLY A 34 -45.09 -44.42 10.63
C GLY A 34 -44.18 -43.79 11.69
N GLY A 35 -43.50 -44.61 12.48
CA GLY A 35 -42.36 -44.11 13.28
C GLY A 35 -41.12 -43.91 12.40
N SER A 36 -40.59 -42.73 12.34
CA SER A 36 -39.32 -42.44 11.68
C SER A 36 -38.22 -43.35 12.21
N GLN A 37 -37.43 -43.95 11.31
CA GLN A 37 -36.21 -44.68 11.63
C GLN A 37 -35.21 -43.71 12.29
N GLY A 38 -35.28 -43.62 13.58
CA GLY A 38 -34.35 -42.80 14.40
C GLY A 38 -33.22 -43.63 14.98
N SER A 39 -32.06 -43.03 15.06
CA SER A 39 -30.90 -43.56 15.79
C SER A 39 -31.28 -44.08 17.17
N ALA A 40 -30.63 -45.16 17.62
CA ALA A 40 -30.86 -45.69 18.97
C ALA A 40 -30.71 -44.61 20.04
N LYS A 41 -31.82 -44.28 20.69
CA LYS A 41 -31.87 -43.29 21.78
C LYS A 41 -32.31 -44.02 23.04
N THR A 42 -31.88 -43.53 24.20
CA THR A 42 -32.32 -44.03 25.52
C THR A 42 -33.79 -43.69 25.77
N GLU A 43 -34.34 -42.75 25.02
CA GLU A 43 -35.72 -42.29 25.12
C GLU A 43 -36.43 -42.50 23.80
N ILE A 44 -37.65 -43.03 23.82
CA ILE A 44 -38.54 -43.17 22.65
C ILE A 44 -39.59 -42.07 22.78
N HIS A 45 -39.58 -41.15 21.82
CA HIS A 45 -40.60 -40.10 21.76
C HIS A 45 -41.77 -40.55 20.86
N VAL A 46 -43.00 -40.47 21.39
CA VAL A 46 -44.25 -40.75 20.70
C VAL A 46 -45.21 -39.57 20.83
N GLU A 47 -46.06 -39.38 19.84
CA GLU A 47 -47.13 -38.40 19.95
C GLU A 47 -48.09 -38.70 21.08
N TYR A 48 -48.66 -37.68 21.72
CA TYR A 48 -49.45 -37.79 22.93
C TYR A 48 -50.65 -38.72 22.77
N GLU A 49 -51.35 -38.69 21.65
CA GLU A 49 -52.47 -39.61 21.40
C GLU A 49 -52.05 -41.07 21.20
N THR A 50 -50.89 -41.27 20.54
CA THR A 50 -50.29 -42.61 20.41
C THR A 50 -49.76 -43.09 21.76
N TYR A 51 -49.24 -42.20 22.59
CA TYR A 51 -48.79 -42.47 23.96
C TYR A 51 -49.93 -43.08 24.82
N LYS A 52 -51.12 -42.46 24.85
CA LYS A 52 -52.28 -42.94 25.60
C LYS A 52 -52.73 -44.32 25.17
N LYS A 53 -52.74 -44.60 23.86
CA LYS A 53 -53.10 -45.91 23.31
C LYS A 53 -52.04 -46.99 23.62
N THR A 54 -50.78 -46.61 23.55
CA THR A 54 -49.65 -47.51 23.72
C THR A 54 -49.42 -47.85 25.20
N GLN A 55 -49.74 -46.91 26.09
CA GLN A 55 -49.59 -47.09 27.55
C GLN A 55 -50.27 -48.36 28.12
N SER A 56 -51.49 -48.64 27.70
CA SER A 56 -52.23 -49.84 28.13
C SER A 56 -51.63 -51.13 27.59
N ILE A 57 -51.12 -51.11 26.37
CA ILE A 57 -50.49 -52.28 25.72
C ILE A 57 -49.13 -52.57 26.36
N LEU A 58 -48.29 -51.55 26.57
CA LEU A 58 -46.95 -51.69 27.15
C LEU A 58 -47.00 -52.10 28.64
N LEU A 59 -47.99 -51.65 29.41
CA LEU A 59 -48.20 -52.08 30.79
C LEU A 59 -48.55 -53.56 30.94
N LEU A 60 -49.23 -54.16 29.91
CA LEU A 60 -49.59 -55.54 29.90
C LEU A 60 -48.46 -56.49 29.49
N GLU A 61 -47.53 -56.01 28.67
CA GLU A 61 -46.51 -56.86 28.02
C GLU A 61 -45.10 -56.70 28.58
N LEU A 62 -44.77 -55.54 29.21
CA LEU A 62 -43.41 -55.26 29.73
C LEU A 62 -43.47 -54.82 31.20
N SER A 63 -43.01 -55.68 32.07
CA SER A 63 -42.79 -55.28 33.48
C SER A 63 -41.60 -54.28 33.60
N GLY A 64 -41.80 -53.24 34.38
CA GLY A 64 -40.72 -52.26 34.67
C GLY A 64 -40.64 -51.05 33.72
N ILE A 65 -41.69 -50.77 32.96
CA ILE A 65 -41.80 -49.54 32.16
C ILE A 65 -42.36 -48.41 33.04
N THR A 66 -41.69 -47.24 33.00
CA THR A 66 -42.18 -46.02 33.64
C THR A 66 -42.56 -44.99 32.57
N TYR A 67 -43.70 -44.33 32.79
CA TYR A 67 -44.25 -43.32 31.90
C TYR A 67 -44.17 -41.94 32.59
N PRO A 68 -43.13 -41.15 32.33
CA PRO A 68 -43.09 -39.80 32.87
C PRO A 68 -44.22 -38.97 32.27
N LEU A 69 -44.59 -37.89 32.97
CA LEU A 69 -45.62 -36.96 32.51
C LEU A 69 -45.27 -36.43 31.11
N ALA A 70 -46.23 -36.53 30.18
CA ALA A 70 -46.07 -35.99 28.87
C ALA A 70 -46.01 -34.46 28.91
N THR A 71 -45.02 -33.89 28.23
CA THR A 71 -44.90 -32.43 28.02
C THR A 71 -45.16 -32.11 26.57
N GLY A 72 -46.25 -31.43 26.28
CA GLY A 72 -46.67 -31.12 24.90
C GLY A 72 -47.26 -32.32 24.15
N SER A 73 -46.95 -32.44 22.86
CA SER A 73 -47.41 -33.49 21.97
C SER A 73 -46.65 -34.82 22.04
N ASN A 74 -45.53 -34.85 22.73
CA ASN A 74 -44.63 -36.00 22.84
C ASN A 74 -44.55 -36.54 24.25
N ALA A 75 -44.41 -37.81 24.42
CA ALA A 75 -44.16 -38.49 25.68
C ALA A 75 -42.93 -39.40 25.60
N SER A 76 -42.13 -39.40 26.67
CA SER A 76 -40.98 -40.33 26.75
C SER A 76 -41.37 -41.59 27.49
N ILE A 77 -40.97 -42.72 26.93
CA ILE A 77 -41.18 -44.05 27.52
C ILE A 77 -39.86 -44.58 28.06
N HIS A 78 -39.81 -44.87 29.32
CA HIS A 78 -38.63 -45.42 30.00
C HIS A 78 -38.85 -46.86 30.37
N SER A 79 -37.87 -47.72 30.02
CA SER A 79 -37.80 -49.08 30.42
C SER A 79 -36.37 -49.47 30.75
N ALA A 80 -36.14 -50.12 31.88
CA ALA A 80 -34.81 -50.58 32.29
C ALA A 80 -34.17 -51.52 31.26
N GLN A 81 -34.99 -52.33 30.55
CA GLN A 81 -34.52 -53.22 29.49
C GLN A 81 -34.09 -52.44 28.25
N ILE A 82 -34.91 -51.48 27.81
CA ILE A 82 -34.60 -50.60 26.63
C ILE A 82 -33.35 -49.79 26.94
N GLU A 83 -33.27 -49.19 28.09
CA GLU A 83 -32.11 -48.43 28.56
C GLU A 83 -30.83 -49.25 28.56
N LYS A 84 -30.86 -50.49 29.11
CA LYS A 84 -29.74 -51.41 29.06
C LYS A 84 -29.28 -51.72 27.63
N ILE A 85 -30.20 -51.98 26.72
CA ILE A 85 -29.88 -52.25 25.29
C ILE A 85 -29.27 -51.00 24.65
N CYS A 86 -29.89 -49.85 24.84
CA CYS A 86 -29.37 -48.58 24.32
C CYS A 86 -27.97 -48.24 24.82
N ASN A 87 -27.73 -48.42 26.13
CA ASN A 87 -26.42 -48.22 26.71
C ASN A 87 -25.37 -49.20 26.17
N THR A 88 -25.79 -50.47 25.90
CA THR A 88 -24.88 -51.43 25.25
C THR A 88 -24.52 -50.99 23.83
N ILE A 89 -25.50 -50.55 23.05
CA ILE A 89 -25.28 -50.05 21.68
C ILE A 89 -24.36 -48.84 21.72
N ILE A 90 -24.58 -47.86 22.60
CA ILE A 90 -23.75 -46.65 22.74
C ILE A 90 -22.31 -47.01 23.08
N LYS A 91 -22.13 -47.91 24.09
CA LYS A 91 -20.79 -48.38 24.48
C LYS A 91 -20.07 -49.11 23.36
N SER A 92 -20.77 -49.98 22.61
CA SER A 92 -20.18 -50.68 21.50
C SER A 92 -19.81 -49.74 20.35
N LYS A 93 -20.65 -48.73 20.04
CA LYS A 93 -20.33 -47.69 19.06
C LYS A 93 -19.09 -46.88 19.47
N GLN A 94 -18.97 -46.52 20.75
CA GLN A 94 -17.81 -45.81 21.25
C GLN A 94 -16.51 -46.64 21.14
N LYS A 95 -16.56 -47.92 21.53
CA LYS A 95 -15.41 -48.82 21.35
C LYS A 95 -15.01 -48.99 19.89
N MET A 96 -15.98 -49.20 19.01
CA MET A 96 -15.72 -49.29 17.57
C MET A 96 -15.11 -48.04 17.00
N ARG A 97 -15.58 -46.87 17.43
CA ARG A 97 -14.98 -45.59 17.00
C ARG A 97 -13.52 -45.47 17.38
N ILE A 98 -13.19 -45.82 18.63
CA ILE A 98 -11.81 -45.77 19.12
C ILE A 98 -10.90 -46.70 18.30
N GLU A 99 -11.40 -47.93 17.99
CA GLU A 99 -10.59 -48.88 17.23
C GLU A 99 -10.45 -48.49 15.77
N ILE A 100 -11.49 -47.91 15.13
CA ILE A 100 -11.38 -47.32 13.81
C ILE A 100 -10.37 -46.17 13.78
N GLU A 101 -10.41 -45.27 14.76
CA GLU A 101 -9.47 -44.15 14.85
C GLU A 101 -8.01 -44.65 14.97
N LYS A 102 -7.80 -45.73 15.73
CA LYS A 102 -6.48 -46.36 15.87
C LYS A 102 -5.99 -46.98 14.56
N ILE A 103 -6.81 -47.84 13.93
CA ILE A 103 -6.48 -48.49 12.65
C ILE A 103 -6.23 -47.46 11.55
N PHE A 104 -7.08 -46.39 11.49
CA PHE A 104 -6.93 -45.33 10.54
C PHE A 104 -5.63 -44.55 10.77
N SER A 105 -5.28 -44.27 12.04
CA SER A 105 -4.02 -43.60 12.37
C SER A 105 -2.81 -44.41 11.96
N GLU A 106 -2.84 -45.75 12.17
CA GLU A 106 -1.76 -46.65 11.74
C GLU A 106 -1.66 -46.72 10.19
N PHE A 107 -2.80 -46.77 9.52
CA PHE A 107 -2.85 -46.75 8.06
C PHE A 107 -2.24 -45.46 7.48
N ILE A 108 -2.62 -44.31 8.04
CA ILE A 108 -2.05 -43.01 7.60
C ILE A 108 -0.54 -42.95 7.85
N LYS A 109 -0.06 -43.42 9.03
CA LYS A 109 1.37 -43.49 9.31
C LYS A 109 2.12 -44.39 8.30
N ASN A 110 1.54 -45.50 7.94
CA ASN A 110 2.12 -46.39 6.94
C ASN A 110 2.19 -45.73 5.56
N ILE A 111 1.14 -45.05 5.12
CA ILE A 111 1.14 -44.27 3.87
C ILE A 111 2.21 -43.17 3.94
N GLN A 112 2.25 -42.44 5.04
CA GLN A 112 3.25 -41.38 5.24
C GLN A 112 4.66 -41.96 5.09
N ASN A 113 4.98 -43.03 5.80
CA ASN A 113 6.32 -43.62 5.74
C ASN A 113 6.70 -44.16 4.36
N LEU A 114 5.74 -44.67 3.58
CA LEU A 114 6.00 -45.22 2.25
C LEU A 114 6.08 -44.15 1.16
N PHE A 115 5.24 -43.13 1.23
CA PHE A 115 5.00 -42.22 0.09
C PHE A 115 5.31 -40.74 0.39
N GLU A 116 5.73 -40.37 1.61
CA GLU A 116 5.96 -38.98 2.01
C GLU A 116 6.89 -38.24 1.02
N LYS A 117 8.01 -38.90 0.67
CA LYS A 117 8.99 -38.30 -0.25
C LYS A 117 8.44 -38.11 -1.66
N ASP A 118 7.69 -39.11 -2.16
CA ASP A 118 7.13 -39.05 -3.51
C ASP A 118 5.99 -38.03 -3.58
N ILE A 119 5.14 -37.98 -2.54
CA ILE A 119 4.09 -36.97 -2.42
C ILE A 119 4.71 -35.57 -2.35
N GLN A 120 5.80 -35.38 -1.58
CA GLN A 120 6.46 -34.07 -1.48
C GLN A 120 7.03 -33.63 -2.84
N ILE A 121 7.65 -34.52 -3.60
CA ILE A 121 8.14 -34.23 -4.96
C ILE A 121 6.98 -33.81 -5.88
N ILE A 122 5.86 -34.51 -5.81
CA ILE A 122 4.67 -34.17 -6.61
C ILE A 122 4.13 -32.80 -6.21
N VAL A 123 3.98 -32.54 -4.91
CA VAL A 123 3.51 -31.24 -4.37
C VAL A 123 4.41 -30.11 -4.83
N ASP A 124 5.74 -30.27 -4.68
CA ASP A 124 6.71 -29.25 -5.08
C ASP A 124 6.66 -29.00 -6.60
N THR A 125 6.52 -30.07 -7.40
CA THR A 125 6.42 -29.98 -8.86
C THR A 125 5.14 -29.25 -9.28
N VAL A 126 4.00 -29.63 -8.73
CA VAL A 126 2.68 -28.99 -9.04
C VAL A 126 2.71 -27.53 -8.60
N THR A 127 3.23 -27.25 -7.40
CA THR A 127 3.37 -25.88 -6.90
C THR A 127 4.25 -25.02 -7.81
N MET A 128 5.38 -25.58 -8.27
CA MET A 128 6.26 -24.88 -9.21
C MET A 128 5.54 -24.56 -10.54
N ILE A 129 4.84 -25.53 -11.09
CA ILE A 129 4.07 -25.33 -12.34
C ILE A 129 3.00 -24.26 -12.15
N ASP A 130 2.24 -24.32 -11.06
CA ASP A 130 1.17 -23.35 -10.75
C ASP A 130 1.73 -21.92 -10.61
N VAL A 131 2.82 -21.77 -9.85
CA VAL A 131 3.50 -20.46 -9.68
C VAL A 131 3.99 -19.92 -11.01
N LEU A 132 4.71 -20.74 -11.81
CA LEU A 132 5.25 -20.32 -13.11
C LEU A 132 4.16 -19.97 -14.11
N GLN A 133 3.08 -20.74 -14.17
CA GLN A 133 1.94 -20.46 -15.02
C GLN A 133 1.27 -19.13 -14.66
N ASN A 134 1.02 -18.90 -13.37
CA ASN A 134 0.40 -17.67 -12.89
C ASN A 134 1.30 -16.45 -13.13
N GLN A 135 2.61 -16.58 -12.91
CA GLN A 135 3.57 -15.52 -13.22
C GLN A 135 3.56 -15.15 -14.71
N ALA A 136 3.61 -16.15 -15.60
CA ALA A 136 3.57 -15.92 -17.03
C ALA A 136 2.27 -15.25 -17.46
N TYR A 137 1.14 -15.72 -16.94
CA TYR A 137 -0.17 -15.14 -17.23
C TYR A 137 -0.25 -13.66 -16.79
N ILE A 138 0.15 -13.34 -15.55
CA ILE A 138 0.14 -11.98 -15.01
C ILE A 138 1.10 -11.08 -15.80
N ALA A 139 2.29 -11.58 -16.11
CA ALA A 139 3.30 -10.83 -16.85
C ALA A 139 2.80 -10.44 -18.26
N ILE A 140 2.20 -11.37 -18.98
CA ILE A 140 1.64 -11.12 -20.31
C ILE A 140 0.43 -10.17 -20.23
N LYS A 141 -0.50 -10.47 -19.34
CA LYS A 141 -1.74 -9.70 -19.19
C LYS A 141 -1.48 -8.24 -18.83
N ASN A 142 -0.54 -8.00 -17.91
CA ASN A 142 -0.28 -6.67 -17.35
C ASN A 142 0.97 -6.01 -17.93
N LYS A 143 1.63 -6.63 -18.92
CA LYS A 143 2.88 -6.15 -19.53
C LYS A 143 3.97 -5.87 -18.48
N TYR A 144 4.21 -6.84 -17.59
CA TYR A 144 5.30 -6.79 -16.63
C TYR A 144 6.60 -7.25 -17.29
N CYS A 145 7.72 -6.63 -16.95
CA CYS A 145 9.02 -7.00 -17.51
C CYS A 145 9.75 -8.03 -16.64
N LYS A 146 10.64 -8.80 -17.26
CA LYS A 146 11.59 -9.65 -16.57
C LYS A 146 12.69 -8.78 -15.96
N PRO A 147 12.92 -8.82 -14.63
CA PRO A 147 14.02 -8.09 -14.01
C PRO A 147 15.37 -8.65 -14.45
N VAL A 148 16.35 -7.77 -14.64
CA VAL A 148 17.71 -8.10 -15.00
C VAL A 148 18.63 -7.92 -13.81
N THR A 149 19.15 -9.02 -13.29
CA THR A 149 20.14 -8.98 -12.21
C THR A 149 21.51 -8.67 -12.80
N LYS A 150 22.20 -7.69 -12.26
CA LYS A 150 23.59 -7.37 -12.61
C LYS A 150 24.53 -7.93 -11.54
N GLU A 151 25.71 -8.34 -11.97
CA GLU A 151 26.78 -8.74 -11.06
C GLU A 151 27.62 -7.53 -10.66
N ASN A 152 28.11 -7.51 -9.43
CA ASN A 152 29.10 -6.54 -9.00
C ASN A 152 30.40 -6.80 -9.77
N GLN A 153 30.70 -5.99 -10.78
CA GLN A 153 31.96 -6.06 -11.53
C GLN A 153 33.16 -5.48 -10.75
N SER A 154 33.14 -5.51 -9.43
CA SER A 154 34.33 -5.18 -8.67
C SER A 154 35.35 -6.29 -8.88
N SER A 155 36.30 -6.07 -9.80
CA SER A 155 37.57 -6.81 -9.82
C SER A 155 38.09 -6.85 -8.37
N ALA A 156 38.52 -8.02 -7.95
CA ALA A 156 38.83 -8.48 -6.59
C ALA A 156 39.93 -7.68 -5.81
N LYS A 157 40.05 -6.36 -5.99
CA LYS A 157 41.13 -5.55 -5.40
C LYS A 157 40.74 -4.35 -4.59
N GLU A 158 39.43 -3.96 -4.54
CA GLU A 158 38.99 -2.87 -3.65
C GLU A 158 37.81 -3.33 -2.80
N GLU A 159 38.11 -3.76 -1.58
CA GLU A 159 37.08 -3.97 -0.54
C GLU A 159 36.36 -2.62 -0.31
N GLY A 160 35.09 -2.55 -0.72
CA GLY A 160 34.21 -1.40 -0.47
C GLY A 160 33.67 -0.65 -1.70
N SER A 161 34.03 -1.02 -2.93
CA SER A 161 33.58 -0.31 -4.15
C SER A 161 32.24 -0.79 -4.72
N GLY A 162 31.65 -1.86 -4.22
CA GLY A 162 30.37 -2.42 -4.67
C GLY A 162 29.21 -2.06 -3.76
N GLY A 163 28.00 -2.12 -4.29
CA GLY A 163 26.76 -1.93 -3.53
C GLY A 163 25.54 -2.27 -4.37
N SER A 164 24.38 -2.28 -3.76
CA SER A 164 23.14 -2.50 -4.47
C SER A 164 22.69 -1.25 -5.21
N PHE A 165 21.96 -1.47 -6.30
CA PHE A 165 21.27 -0.41 -7.03
C PHE A 165 19.97 -0.93 -7.63
N VAL A 166 19.10 -0.03 -8.02
CA VAL A 166 17.88 -0.27 -8.79
C VAL A 166 17.71 0.80 -9.84
N ILE A 167 17.36 0.38 -11.05
CA ILE A 167 16.91 1.23 -12.17
C ILE A 167 15.58 0.66 -12.63
N ALA A 168 14.50 1.39 -12.37
CA ALA A 168 13.14 1.04 -12.74
C ALA A 168 12.60 2.08 -13.73
N ARG A 169 12.12 1.65 -14.89
CA ARG A 169 11.48 2.49 -15.90
C ARG A 169 10.00 2.20 -15.95
N ASP A 170 9.19 3.25 -16.08
CA ASP A 170 7.74 3.17 -16.08
C ASP A 170 7.20 2.35 -14.90
N LEU A 171 7.75 2.58 -13.71
CA LEU A 171 7.35 1.89 -12.49
C LEU A 171 5.87 2.14 -12.19
N ARG A 172 5.14 1.07 -11.91
CA ARG A 172 3.73 1.07 -11.54
C ARG A 172 3.50 0.36 -10.21
N HIS A 173 2.40 0.64 -9.55
CA HIS A 173 2.01 -0.08 -8.35
C HIS A 173 1.07 -1.23 -8.72
N CYS A 174 1.52 -2.47 -8.60
CA CYS A 174 0.83 -3.67 -9.07
C CYS A 174 -0.60 -3.88 -8.55
N LEU A 175 -0.98 -3.24 -7.43
CA LEU A 175 -2.35 -3.31 -6.92
C LEU A 175 -3.17 -2.07 -7.31
N ILE A 176 -2.60 -0.86 -7.18
CA ILE A 176 -3.34 0.37 -7.42
C ILE A 176 -3.75 0.49 -8.90
N GLU A 177 -2.92 0.05 -9.83
CA GLU A 177 -3.24 0.07 -11.26
C GLU A 177 -4.49 -0.78 -11.62
N HIS A 178 -4.86 -1.73 -10.77
CA HIS A 178 -6.03 -2.59 -10.97
C HIS A 178 -7.26 -2.18 -10.14
N ILE A 179 -7.03 -1.55 -9.00
CA ILE A 179 -8.11 -1.10 -8.10
C ILE A 179 -8.70 0.23 -8.58
N ASN A 180 -7.84 1.12 -9.09
CA ASN A 180 -8.30 2.41 -9.57
C ASN A 180 -8.89 2.29 -10.99
N THR A 181 -10.20 2.42 -11.08
CA THR A 181 -10.95 2.34 -12.35
C THR A 181 -11.24 3.71 -12.96
N ASN A 182 -10.99 4.80 -12.22
CA ASN A 182 -11.37 6.15 -12.63
C ASN A 182 -10.28 6.86 -13.45
N GLU A 183 -9.01 6.48 -13.24
CA GLU A 183 -7.87 7.08 -13.93
C GLU A 183 -6.78 6.03 -14.20
N LEU A 184 -6.01 6.23 -15.26
CA LEU A 184 -4.86 5.40 -15.55
C LEU A 184 -3.73 5.68 -14.56
N TYR A 185 -3.00 4.64 -14.17
CA TYR A 185 -1.84 4.79 -13.30
C TYR A 185 -0.72 5.58 -14.01
N VAL A 186 -0.21 6.62 -13.38
CA VAL A 186 0.89 7.44 -13.91
C VAL A 186 2.22 6.76 -13.59
N THR A 187 2.93 6.33 -14.63
CA THR A 187 4.24 5.66 -14.49
C THR A 187 5.35 6.66 -14.16
N ASN A 188 6.35 6.21 -13.41
CA ASN A 188 7.50 7.03 -13.04
C ASN A 188 8.81 6.24 -13.15
N ASP A 189 9.90 6.94 -13.44
CA ASP A 189 11.24 6.38 -13.50
C ASP A 189 11.98 6.63 -12.18
N ILE A 190 12.61 5.58 -11.64
CA ILE A 190 13.42 5.68 -10.42
C ILE A 190 14.76 5.02 -10.67
N GLU A 191 15.82 5.74 -10.31
CA GLU A 191 17.18 5.24 -10.29
C GLU A 191 17.81 5.58 -8.92
N MET A 192 18.39 4.60 -8.26
CA MET A 192 19.12 4.83 -7.01
C MET A 192 20.11 3.70 -6.70
N GLY A 193 21.16 4.03 -5.98
CA GLY A 193 22.14 3.08 -5.45
C GLY A 193 23.58 3.33 -5.87
N ASN A 194 24.43 2.32 -5.70
CA ASN A 194 25.87 2.40 -5.86
C ASN A 194 26.41 1.66 -7.11
N GLY A 195 25.59 1.48 -8.14
CA GLY A 195 25.96 0.76 -9.33
C GLY A 195 26.88 1.56 -10.25
N ASN A 196 28.03 0.99 -10.64
CA ASN A 196 28.77 1.43 -11.80
C ASN A 196 28.07 0.86 -13.05
N GLY A 197 27.02 1.54 -13.51
CA GLY A 197 26.27 1.10 -14.69
C GLY A 197 27.05 1.36 -15.98
N ASN A 198 27.82 0.40 -16.43
CA ASN A 198 28.30 0.34 -17.83
C ASN A 198 27.20 -0.23 -18.76
N GLY A 199 25.97 0.32 -18.66
CA GLY A 199 24.90 0.03 -19.61
C GLY A 199 25.10 0.86 -20.87
N LYS A 200 25.27 0.22 -22.03
CA LYS A 200 25.19 0.87 -23.35
C LYS A 200 23.78 1.46 -23.48
N GLY A 201 23.64 2.75 -23.16
CA GLY A 201 22.37 3.45 -23.31
C GLY A 201 22.15 4.63 -22.36
N CYS A 202 22.85 4.69 -21.23
CA CYS A 202 22.85 5.87 -20.35
C CYS A 202 24.31 6.19 -20.02
N ASP A 203 24.80 7.32 -20.47
CA ASP A 203 26.12 7.84 -20.13
C ASP A 203 26.21 8.05 -18.60
N GLY A 204 26.96 7.18 -17.92
CA GLY A 204 27.30 7.30 -16.51
C GLY A 204 26.36 6.54 -15.57
N GLY A 205 26.94 5.70 -14.71
CA GLY A 205 26.25 4.90 -13.71
C GLY A 205 25.28 5.68 -12.81
N VAL A 206 24.53 4.99 -11.96
CA VAL A 206 23.56 5.59 -11.04
C VAL A 206 24.22 6.71 -10.22
N LYS A 207 23.76 7.94 -10.42
CA LYS A 207 24.40 9.14 -9.86
C LYS A 207 23.96 9.44 -8.41
N GLN A 208 22.89 8.84 -7.93
CA GLN A 208 22.26 9.14 -6.66
C GLN A 208 22.00 7.86 -5.84
N ASN A 209 22.21 7.93 -4.53
CA ASN A 209 21.84 6.88 -3.60
C ASN A 209 20.67 7.28 -2.71
N GLY A 210 20.36 8.57 -2.60
CA GLY A 210 19.25 9.11 -1.82
C GLY A 210 18.28 9.96 -2.64
N ILE A 211 17.00 9.84 -2.35
CA ILE A 211 15.93 10.65 -2.93
C ILE A 211 15.09 11.26 -1.80
N LEU A 212 14.96 12.58 -1.79
CA LEU A 212 13.92 13.28 -1.03
C LEU A 212 12.74 13.56 -1.94
N LEU A 213 11.59 12.97 -1.61
CA LEU A 213 10.38 13.05 -2.41
C LEU A 213 9.40 14.05 -1.79
N TYR A 214 9.24 15.20 -2.42
CA TYR A 214 8.32 16.24 -2.00
C TYR A 214 6.95 16.12 -2.67
N GLY A 215 5.96 16.73 -2.08
CA GLY A 215 4.61 16.83 -2.63
C GLY A 215 3.55 16.91 -1.53
N THR A 216 2.36 17.36 -1.90
CA THR A 216 1.20 17.44 -1.00
C THR A 216 0.72 16.06 -0.57
N ASN A 217 -0.12 16.04 0.48
CA ASN A 217 -0.82 14.81 0.82
C ASN A 217 -1.74 14.39 -0.35
N ALA A 218 -1.97 13.09 -0.50
CA ALA A 218 -2.76 12.47 -1.56
C ALA A 218 -2.19 12.56 -3.00
N VAL A 219 -1.03 13.19 -3.24
CA VAL A 219 -0.42 13.23 -4.57
C VAL A 219 0.14 11.87 -5.02
N GLY A 220 0.38 10.94 -4.08
CA GLY A 220 0.86 9.58 -4.39
C GLY A 220 2.28 9.27 -3.95
N LYS A 221 2.92 10.09 -3.08
CA LYS A 221 4.28 9.83 -2.54
C LYS A 221 4.43 8.44 -1.95
N THR A 222 3.57 8.11 -1.00
CA THR A 222 3.55 6.80 -0.32
C THR A 222 3.33 5.65 -1.31
N SER A 223 2.45 5.84 -2.30
CA SER A 223 2.17 4.84 -3.34
C SER A 223 3.39 4.58 -4.20
N LEU A 224 4.15 5.61 -4.57
CA LEU A 224 5.37 5.47 -5.37
C LEU A 224 6.47 4.74 -4.59
N ILE A 225 6.66 5.09 -3.31
CA ILE A 225 7.64 4.43 -2.43
C ILE A 225 7.29 2.94 -2.25
N ARG A 226 6.01 2.63 -2.04
CA ARG A 226 5.54 1.25 -1.93
C ARG A 226 5.70 0.48 -3.24
N ALA A 227 5.40 1.12 -4.39
CA ALA A 227 5.60 0.51 -5.70
C ALA A 227 7.04 0.08 -5.91
N LEU A 228 8.01 0.94 -5.55
CA LEU A 228 9.43 0.60 -5.61
C LEU A 228 9.78 -0.59 -4.71
N GLY A 229 9.37 -0.55 -3.44
CA GLY A 229 9.64 -1.63 -2.49
C GLY A 229 9.07 -2.97 -2.95
N ILE A 230 7.83 -2.98 -3.41
CA ILE A 230 7.16 -4.18 -3.93
C ILE A 230 7.89 -4.69 -5.19
N ALA A 231 8.25 -3.81 -6.13
CA ALA A 231 8.97 -4.21 -7.34
C ALA A 231 10.33 -4.85 -7.02
N VAL A 232 11.08 -4.30 -6.04
CA VAL A 232 12.35 -4.89 -5.58
C VAL A 232 12.12 -6.28 -4.96
N ILE A 233 11.10 -6.43 -4.10
CA ILE A 233 10.77 -7.73 -3.49
C ILE A 233 10.36 -8.74 -4.57
N MET A 234 9.50 -8.35 -5.52
CA MET A 234 9.10 -9.20 -6.63
C MET A 234 10.31 -9.64 -7.46
N ALA A 235 11.20 -8.70 -7.81
CA ALA A 235 12.41 -9.01 -8.59
C ALA A 235 13.33 -10.02 -7.85
N GLN A 236 13.55 -9.82 -6.55
CA GLN A 236 14.37 -10.70 -5.72
C GLN A 236 13.72 -12.06 -5.46
N ALA A 237 12.40 -12.15 -5.53
CA ALA A 237 11.65 -13.41 -5.50
C ALA A 237 11.60 -14.12 -6.85
N GLY A 238 12.24 -13.59 -7.91
CA GLY A 238 12.23 -14.17 -9.25
C GLY A 238 10.94 -13.93 -10.04
N LEU A 239 10.13 -12.97 -9.62
CA LEU A 239 8.88 -12.61 -10.28
C LEU A 239 9.11 -11.54 -11.36
N TYR A 240 8.20 -11.47 -12.33
CA TYR A 240 8.10 -10.31 -13.23
C TYR A 240 7.62 -9.08 -12.46
N VAL A 241 8.09 -7.89 -12.89
CA VAL A 241 7.84 -6.62 -12.18
C VAL A 241 7.02 -5.64 -13.00
N PRO A 242 6.21 -4.78 -12.36
CA PRO A 242 5.32 -3.81 -13.01
C PRO A 242 6.08 -2.60 -13.56
N CYS A 243 7.03 -2.86 -14.47
CA CYS A 243 7.90 -1.89 -15.12
C CYS A 243 8.01 -2.19 -16.62
N SER A 244 8.48 -1.21 -17.41
CA SER A 244 8.91 -1.46 -18.80
C SER A 244 10.32 -2.06 -18.86
N SER A 245 11.21 -1.62 -17.95
CA SER A 245 12.50 -2.27 -17.71
C SER A 245 12.90 -2.16 -16.24
N PHE A 246 13.64 -3.15 -15.76
CA PHE A 246 14.10 -3.19 -14.37
C PHE A 246 15.47 -3.86 -14.29
N GLU A 247 16.46 -3.09 -13.85
CA GLU A 247 17.83 -3.58 -13.65
C GLU A 247 18.23 -3.36 -12.19
N TYR A 248 18.88 -4.34 -11.57
CA TYR A 248 19.24 -4.22 -10.17
C TYR A 248 20.40 -5.11 -9.77
N ILE A 249 21.07 -4.75 -8.67
CA ILE A 249 21.87 -5.63 -7.84
C ILE A 249 21.08 -5.89 -6.56
N PRO A 250 20.92 -7.16 -6.13
CA PRO A 250 20.09 -7.51 -4.99
C PRO A 250 20.44 -6.76 -3.71
N TYR A 251 19.41 -6.28 -3.02
CA TYR A 251 19.52 -5.70 -1.69
C TYR A 251 19.54 -6.80 -0.64
N LYS A 252 20.44 -6.69 0.34
CA LYS A 252 20.54 -7.64 1.47
C LYS A 252 19.53 -7.34 2.57
N SER A 253 19.10 -6.08 2.67
CA SER A 253 18.10 -5.63 3.65
C SER A 253 17.20 -4.54 3.07
N ILE A 254 15.93 -4.60 3.42
CA ILE A 254 14.93 -3.59 3.09
C ILE A 254 14.30 -3.13 4.40
N PHE A 255 14.40 -1.85 4.69
CA PHE A 255 13.78 -1.22 5.85
C PHE A 255 12.67 -0.31 5.39
N THR A 256 11.53 -0.38 6.05
CA THR A 256 10.39 0.49 5.76
C THR A 256 10.02 1.30 6.98
N ARG A 257 9.86 2.59 6.81
CA ARG A 257 9.20 3.48 7.77
C ARG A 257 8.10 4.22 7.02
N ILE A 258 7.04 3.49 6.75
CA ILE A 258 5.83 4.01 6.12
C ILE A 258 4.77 4.06 7.20
N LEU A 259 4.14 5.23 7.39
CA LEU A 259 3.12 5.46 8.43
C LEU A 259 2.16 4.26 8.53
N GLY A 260 2.17 3.63 9.66
CA GLY A 260 1.32 2.50 10.01
C GLY A 260 1.08 2.52 11.52
N ASN A 261 -0.02 2.04 11.91
CA ASN A 261 -0.66 1.96 13.22
C ASN A 261 0.24 2.27 14.44
N ASP A 262 -0.18 3.26 15.20
CA ASP A 262 0.30 3.47 16.57
C ASP A 262 0.25 2.14 17.33
N ASN A 263 1.36 1.77 17.92
CA ASN A 263 1.42 0.54 18.71
C ASN A 263 0.79 0.81 20.08
N LEU A 264 -0.53 0.95 20.12
CA LEU A 264 -1.34 1.18 21.31
C LEU A 264 -1.06 0.16 22.43
N PHE A 265 -0.63 -1.05 22.05
CA PHE A 265 -0.34 -2.12 23.01
C PHE A 265 0.96 -1.92 23.81
N LYS A 266 1.90 -1.10 23.31
CA LYS A 266 3.17 -0.83 24.01
C LYS A 266 3.15 0.46 24.82
N GLY A 267 2.08 1.28 24.77
CA GLY A 267 1.99 2.56 25.46
C GLY A 267 3.08 3.57 25.09
N LEU A 268 3.73 3.37 23.92
CA LEU A 268 4.76 4.26 23.41
C LEU A 268 4.12 5.35 22.55
N SER A 269 4.61 6.58 22.68
CA SER A 269 4.22 7.64 21.75
C SER A 269 4.68 7.31 20.33
N THR A 270 3.97 7.80 19.32
CA THR A 270 4.32 7.64 17.89
C THR A 270 5.78 7.99 17.62
N PHE A 271 6.25 9.10 18.19
CA PHE A 271 7.63 9.53 18.06
C PHE A 271 8.65 8.56 18.66
N MET A 272 8.37 7.94 19.81
CA MET A 272 9.27 6.97 20.42
C MET A 272 9.37 5.68 19.57
N VAL A 273 8.28 5.26 18.96
CA VAL A 273 8.28 4.16 17.99
C VAL A 273 9.15 4.51 16.79
N GLU A 274 8.97 5.71 16.21
CA GLU A 274 9.79 6.21 15.10
C GLU A 274 11.28 6.20 15.43
N MET A 275 11.65 6.70 16.59
CA MET A 275 13.06 6.75 17.00
C MET A 275 13.65 5.36 17.27
N SER A 276 12.85 4.42 17.75
CA SER A 276 13.30 3.04 17.92
C SER A 276 13.56 2.33 16.59
N GLU A 277 12.72 2.59 15.59
CA GLU A 277 12.88 2.08 14.22
C GLU A 277 14.08 2.73 13.53
N LEU A 278 14.19 4.06 13.62
CA LEU A 278 15.34 4.81 13.09
C LEU A 278 16.65 4.28 13.68
N ARG A 279 16.71 4.00 14.97
CA ARG A 279 17.87 3.39 15.62
C ARG A 279 18.28 2.07 14.98
N VAL A 280 17.31 1.20 14.65
CA VAL A 280 17.56 -0.09 13.99
C VAL A 280 18.09 0.15 12.57
N ILE A 281 17.47 1.05 11.83
CA ILE A 281 17.88 1.42 10.48
C ILE A 281 19.32 1.93 10.48
N LEU A 282 19.65 2.92 11.32
CA LEU A 282 20.99 3.52 11.39
C LEU A 282 22.07 2.53 11.83
N LYS A 283 21.73 1.55 12.70
CA LYS A 283 22.67 0.51 13.12
C LYS A 283 22.97 -0.51 12.01
N SER A 284 22.01 -0.75 11.13
CA SER A 284 22.08 -1.79 10.09
C SER A 284 22.37 -1.23 8.70
N ALA A 285 22.46 0.10 8.58
CA ALA A 285 22.67 0.81 7.32
C ALA A 285 24.00 0.43 6.68
N ASN A 286 23.97 0.04 5.41
CA ASN A 286 25.15 -0.26 4.58
C ASN A 286 24.82 -0.11 3.09
N ASN A 287 25.82 -0.23 2.22
CA ASN A 287 25.69 -0.06 0.77
C ASN A 287 24.85 -1.14 0.06
N TYR A 288 24.35 -2.16 0.76
CA TYR A 288 23.40 -3.17 0.29
C TYR A 288 22.01 -3.02 0.92
N GLY A 289 21.76 -1.94 1.63
CA GLY A 289 20.48 -1.63 2.26
C GLY A 289 19.61 -0.74 1.37
N LEU A 290 18.30 -0.99 1.38
CA LEU A 290 17.27 -0.14 0.81
C LEU A 290 16.37 0.37 1.94
N ILE A 291 16.22 1.69 2.05
CA ILE A 291 15.39 2.33 3.08
C ILE A 291 14.27 3.11 2.39
N LEU A 292 13.04 2.80 2.80
CA LEU A 292 11.81 3.38 2.28
C LEU A 292 11.09 4.10 3.42
N GLY A 293 11.11 5.43 3.42
CA GLY A 293 10.54 6.25 4.50
C GLY A 293 9.42 7.17 4.03
N ASP A 294 8.45 7.40 4.90
CA ASP A 294 7.35 8.32 4.68
C ASP A 294 7.14 9.16 5.93
N GLU A 295 7.28 10.50 5.79
CA GLU A 295 7.05 11.50 6.84
C GLU A 295 7.74 11.21 8.19
N LEU A 296 9.05 10.91 8.16
CA LEU A 296 9.83 10.66 9.38
C LEU A 296 9.84 11.90 10.28
N CYS A 297 9.76 11.69 11.60
CA CYS A 297 9.78 12.71 12.66
C CYS A 297 8.53 13.61 12.70
N SER A 298 7.38 13.15 12.16
CA SER A 298 6.14 13.92 12.21
C SER A 298 5.54 14.09 13.62
N GLY A 299 6.01 13.32 14.60
CA GLY A 299 5.47 13.26 15.96
C GLY A 299 6.16 14.18 17.00
N THR A 300 7.02 15.14 16.58
CA THR A 300 7.72 16.07 17.50
C THR A 300 7.71 17.49 16.96
N GLU A 301 8.26 18.45 17.74
CA GLU A 301 8.38 19.84 17.30
C GLU A 301 9.31 19.97 16.08
N MET A 302 9.04 20.98 15.25
CA MET A 302 9.63 21.12 13.91
C MET A 302 11.15 21.18 13.91
N ASP A 303 11.76 21.93 14.82
CA ASP A 303 13.23 22.13 14.85
C ASP A 303 13.97 20.84 15.19
N SER A 304 13.49 20.09 16.20
CA SER A 304 14.02 18.76 16.52
C SER A 304 13.76 17.76 15.39
N ALA A 305 12.57 17.80 14.80
CA ALA A 305 12.22 16.94 13.66
C ALA A 305 13.21 17.10 12.50
N ILE A 306 13.44 18.35 12.08
CA ILE A 306 14.37 18.67 10.98
C ILE A 306 15.79 18.24 11.35
N SER A 307 16.26 18.58 12.56
CA SER A 307 17.63 18.26 13.00
C SER A 307 17.89 16.75 13.02
N ILE A 308 16.96 15.96 13.56
CA ILE A 308 17.05 14.50 13.60
C ILE A 308 17.01 13.92 12.18
N PHE A 309 16.11 14.44 11.34
CA PHE A 309 15.95 13.96 9.97
C PHE A 309 17.21 14.22 9.14
N VAL A 310 17.75 15.45 9.16
CA VAL A 310 19.00 15.81 8.46
C VAL A 310 20.18 14.97 8.94
N ALA A 311 20.33 14.80 10.26
CA ALA A 311 21.37 13.94 10.82
C ALA A 311 21.21 12.45 10.40
N GLY A 312 19.98 11.98 10.34
CA GLY A 312 19.65 10.63 9.83
C GLY A 312 20.05 10.47 8.37
N LEU A 313 19.64 11.41 7.50
CA LEU A 313 20.00 11.42 6.08
C LEU A 313 21.51 11.41 5.87
N LYS A 314 22.25 12.25 6.63
CA LYS A 314 23.71 12.29 6.56
C LYS A 314 24.34 10.94 6.89
N LYS A 315 23.87 10.27 7.93
CA LYS A 315 24.35 8.93 8.29
C LYS A 315 24.07 7.88 7.21
N LEU A 316 22.89 7.92 6.58
CA LEU A 316 22.53 7.01 5.49
C LEU A 316 23.34 7.28 4.23
N HIS A 317 23.57 8.56 3.91
CA HIS A 317 24.41 8.98 2.81
C HIS A 317 25.86 8.51 3.00
N ASP A 318 26.45 8.72 4.18
CA ASP A 318 27.81 8.29 4.51
C ASP A 318 27.97 6.76 4.49
N ALA A 319 26.91 6.03 4.89
CA ALA A 319 26.83 4.57 4.78
C ALA A 319 26.61 4.06 3.33
N LYS A 320 26.46 4.97 2.37
CA LYS A 320 26.15 4.66 0.96
C LYS A 320 24.90 3.80 0.79
N CYS A 321 23.92 3.94 1.68
CA CYS A 321 22.63 3.25 1.53
C CYS A 321 21.83 3.79 0.35
N SER A 322 20.99 2.94 -0.25
CA SER A 322 19.90 3.41 -1.10
C SER A 322 18.73 3.82 -0.23
N PHE A 323 18.24 5.06 -0.36
CA PHE A 323 17.09 5.51 0.42
C PHE A 323 16.18 6.47 -0.34
N ILE A 324 14.89 6.39 -0.06
CA ILE A 324 13.88 7.34 -0.51
C ILE A 324 13.00 7.73 0.68
N PHE A 325 12.91 9.02 0.95
CA PHE A 325 12.05 9.56 1.99
C PHE A 325 11.06 10.57 1.42
N ALA A 326 9.77 10.33 1.65
CA ALA A 326 8.77 11.36 1.43
C ALA A 326 8.80 12.36 2.59
N THR A 327 8.72 13.64 2.27
CA THR A 327 8.69 14.72 3.25
C THR A 327 7.91 15.92 2.73
N HIS A 328 7.40 16.71 3.64
CA HIS A 328 6.82 18.03 3.37
C HIS A 328 7.67 19.18 3.98
N MET A 329 8.79 18.85 4.60
CA MET A 329 9.70 19.80 5.24
C MET A 329 10.60 20.49 4.21
N HIS A 330 10.12 21.53 3.54
CA HIS A 330 10.90 22.26 2.53
C HIS A 330 12.07 23.06 3.12
N GLU A 331 12.02 23.37 4.41
CA GLU A 331 13.09 24.06 5.13
C GLU A 331 14.43 23.31 5.10
N ILE A 332 14.39 21.98 4.99
CA ILE A 332 15.56 21.11 4.91
C ILE A 332 16.52 21.53 3.79
N ASN A 333 16.00 22.08 2.70
CA ASN A 333 16.78 22.48 1.53
C ASN A 333 17.77 23.64 1.82
N LYS A 334 17.62 24.30 2.97
CA LYS A 334 18.48 25.44 3.39
C LYS A 334 19.67 25.02 4.25
N TYR A 335 19.76 23.72 4.58
CA TYR A 335 20.81 23.20 5.46
C TYR A 335 22.04 22.84 4.64
N GLU A 336 23.20 23.34 5.07
CA GLU A 336 24.49 23.10 4.42
C GLU A 336 24.81 21.59 4.32
N GLU A 337 24.41 20.82 5.34
CA GLU A 337 24.57 19.38 5.39
C GLU A 337 23.86 18.67 4.22
N ILE A 338 22.73 19.20 3.78
CA ILE A 338 21.97 18.66 2.63
C ILE A 338 22.65 19.04 1.31
N GLU A 339 23.15 20.29 1.19
CA GLU A 339 23.89 20.74 0.01
C GLU A 339 25.21 19.97 -0.20
N GLN A 340 25.83 19.52 0.89
CA GLN A 340 27.06 18.72 0.87
C GLN A 340 26.85 17.25 0.47
N MET A 341 25.60 16.77 0.39
CA MET A 341 25.30 15.39 -0.02
C MET A 341 25.22 15.29 -1.55
N ASP A 342 26.37 15.09 -2.17
CA ASP A 342 26.55 15.04 -3.65
C ASP A 342 25.68 13.99 -4.37
N ARG A 343 25.26 12.94 -3.65
CA ARG A 343 24.45 11.82 -4.19
C ARG A 343 23.00 11.83 -3.68
N LEU A 344 22.55 12.93 -3.11
CA LEU A 344 21.16 13.16 -2.71
C LEU A 344 20.43 13.94 -3.82
N SER A 345 19.33 13.40 -4.29
CA SER A 345 18.47 14.05 -5.27
C SER A 345 17.15 14.50 -4.63
N MET A 346 16.74 15.71 -4.94
CA MET A 346 15.42 16.21 -4.57
C MET A 346 14.48 16.05 -5.74
N LYS A 347 13.32 15.46 -5.49
CA LYS A 347 12.29 15.23 -6.49
C LYS A 347 10.92 15.56 -5.91
N HIS A 348 9.98 15.89 -6.78
CA HIS A 348 8.59 16.11 -6.37
C HIS A 348 7.61 15.45 -7.34
N LEU A 349 6.43 15.14 -6.84
CA LEU A 349 5.29 14.76 -7.67
C LEU A 349 4.53 16.02 -8.04
N GLU A 350 4.38 16.24 -9.36
CA GLU A 350 3.82 17.47 -9.89
C GLU A 350 2.35 17.63 -9.53
N VAL A 351 2.02 18.84 -9.07
CA VAL A 351 0.64 19.30 -8.83
C VAL A 351 0.50 20.66 -9.50
N THR A 352 -0.51 20.81 -10.31
CA THR A 352 -0.85 22.09 -10.94
C THR A 352 -2.20 22.58 -10.46
N TYR A 353 -2.35 23.90 -10.35
CA TYR A 353 -3.62 24.50 -9.95
C TYR A 353 -4.27 25.19 -11.15
N ASP A 354 -5.43 24.70 -11.59
CA ASP A 354 -6.24 25.32 -12.62
C ASP A 354 -7.07 26.44 -12.00
N LYS A 355 -6.66 27.69 -12.23
CA LYS A 355 -7.33 28.87 -11.69
C LYS A 355 -8.69 29.15 -12.33
N VAL A 356 -8.98 28.60 -13.50
CA VAL A 356 -10.25 28.80 -14.19
C VAL A 356 -11.35 27.91 -13.61
N LYS A 357 -10.97 26.68 -13.30
CA LYS A 357 -11.87 25.67 -12.74
C LYS A 357 -11.81 25.59 -11.22
N ASP A 358 -10.87 26.32 -10.60
CA ASP A 358 -10.59 26.30 -9.15
C ASP A 358 -10.32 24.90 -8.60
N ILE A 359 -9.55 24.10 -9.35
CA ILE A 359 -9.23 22.71 -9.00
C ILE A 359 -7.72 22.45 -8.99
N LEU A 360 -7.29 21.53 -8.14
CA LEU A 360 -5.95 20.97 -8.16
C LEU A 360 -5.90 19.78 -9.11
N ILE A 361 -4.94 19.81 -10.02
CA ILE A 361 -4.66 18.71 -10.95
C ILE A 361 -3.41 17.98 -10.43
N TYR A 362 -3.56 16.71 -10.13
CA TYR A 362 -2.48 15.84 -9.66
C TYR A 362 -1.89 15.10 -10.87
N ASP A 363 -0.86 15.66 -11.50
CA ASP A 363 -0.19 15.02 -12.63
C ASP A 363 0.57 13.77 -12.22
N ARG A 364 0.94 13.66 -10.93
CA ARG A 364 1.63 12.52 -10.32
C ARG A 364 2.91 12.10 -11.03
N LYS A 365 3.46 12.96 -11.91
CA LYS A 365 4.72 12.71 -12.59
C LYS A 365 5.87 13.21 -11.73
N LEU A 366 6.90 12.38 -11.60
CA LEU A 366 8.11 12.69 -10.85
C LEU A 366 8.95 13.70 -11.62
N LYS A 367 9.29 14.79 -10.96
CA LYS A 367 10.13 15.87 -11.51
C LYS A 367 11.28 16.20 -10.56
N ASP A 368 12.35 16.76 -11.11
CA ASP A 368 13.50 17.18 -10.33
C ASP A 368 13.21 18.45 -9.52
N GLY A 369 13.87 18.54 -8.37
CA GLY A 369 13.74 19.66 -7.43
C GLY A 369 12.65 19.44 -6.37
N PRO A 370 12.58 20.31 -5.35
CA PRO A 370 11.65 20.18 -4.23
C PRO A 370 10.20 20.58 -4.56
N GLY A 371 9.94 21.12 -5.75
CA GLY A 371 8.61 21.61 -6.12
C GLY A 371 8.21 22.87 -5.32
N PHE A 372 6.92 23.16 -5.31
CA PHE A 372 6.36 24.29 -4.56
C PHE A 372 6.14 23.90 -3.09
N SER A 373 6.43 24.82 -2.18
CA SER A 373 6.37 24.56 -0.73
C SER A 373 4.97 24.76 -0.12
N MET A 374 4.03 25.35 -0.82
CA MET A 374 2.76 25.80 -0.23
C MET A 374 1.55 25.44 -1.07
N TYR A 375 0.82 24.43 -0.63
CA TYR A 375 -0.44 24.00 -1.25
C TYR A 375 -1.64 23.98 -0.27
N GLY A 376 -1.41 24.27 1.01
CA GLY A 376 -2.46 24.13 2.03
C GLY A 376 -3.70 25.00 1.76
N LEU A 377 -3.50 26.29 1.42
CA LEU A 377 -4.62 27.18 1.12
C LEU A 377 -5.25 26.91 -0.25
N GLU A 378 -4.47 26.41 -1.21
CA GLU A 378 -4.94 25.96 -2.52
C GLU A 378 -5.83 24.72 -2.37
N VAL A 379 -5.46 23.78 -1.50
CA VAL A 379 -6.31 22.64 -1.14
C VAL A 379 -7.62 23.14 -0.48
N CYS A 380 -7.51 24.06 0.49
CA CYS A 380 -8.70 24.63 1.13
C CYS A 380 -9.62 25.33 0.12
N ARG A 381 -9.06 26.02 -0.87
CA ARG A 381 -9.82 26.67 -1.93
C ARG A 381 -10.52 25.64 -2.83
N SER A 382 -9.82 24.60 -3.25
CA SER A 382 -10.42 23.53 -4.05
C SER A 382 -11.53 22.75 -3.32
N LEU A 383 -11.57 22.83 -1.98
CA LEU A 383 -12.63 22.31 -1.14
C LEU A 383 -13.76 23.35 -0.90
N HIS A 384 -13.70 24.50 -1.59
CA HIS A 384 -14.68 25.58 -1.50
C HIS A 384 -14.88 26.14 -0.09
N LEU A 385 -13.79 26.27 0.69
CA LEU A 385 -13.86 27.00 1.96
C LEU A 385 -14.19 28.48 1.70
N PRO A 386 -14.86 29.18 2.65
CA PRO A 386 -15.27 30.56 2.48
C PRO A 386 -14.10 31.48 2.07
N GLU A 387 -14.33 32.34 1.08
CA GLU A 387 -13.26 33.18 0.50
C GLU A 387 -12.70 34.18 1.51
N ASP A 388 -13.53 34.74 2.40
CA ASP A 388 -13.12 35.62 3.52
C ASP A 388 -12.16 34.90 4.47
N PHE A 389 -12.44 33.64 4.80
CA PHE A 389 -11.54 32.81 5.60
C PHE A 389 -10.20 32.57 4.88
N LEU A 390 -10.24 32.23 3.59
CA LEU A 390 -9.04 31.98 2.79
C LEU A 390 -8.17 33.23 2.64
N GLN A 391 -8.82 34.39 2.44
CA GLN A 391 -8.14 35.67 2.35
C GLN A 391 -7.44 35.99 3.68
N TYR A 392 -8.16 35.89 4.80
CA TYR A 392 -7.61 36.16 6.13
C TYR A 392 -6.47 35.18 6.49
N ALA A 393 -6.63 33.89 6.19
CA ALA A 393 -5.56 32.92 6.39
C ALA A 393 -4.30 33.22 5.54
N ASN A 394 -4.51 33.71 4.32
CA ASN A 394 -3.39 34.13 3.47
C ASN A 394 -2.70 35.42 4.01
N GLU A 395 -3.46 36.37 4.52
CA GLU A 395 -2.91 37.57 5.18
C GLU A 395 -2.05 37.20 6.40
N ILE A 396 -2.55 36.30 7.26
CA ILE A 396 -1.78 35.77 8.39
C ILE A 396 -0.50 35.12 7.91
N ARG A 397 -0.59 34.24 6.89
CA ARG A 397 0.57 33.56 6.30
C ARG A 397 1.63 34.55 5.81
N LEU A 398 1.22 35.58 5.10
CA LEU A 398 2.12 36.63 4.58
C LEU A 398 2.74 37.48 5.70
N LYS A 399 2.00 37.71 6.78
CA LYS A 399 2.47 38.51 7.93
C LYS A 399 3.62 37.84 8.70
N TYR A 400 3.58 36.52 8.87
CA TYR A 400 4.51 35.78 9.72
C TYR A 400 5.60 35.00 8.94
N ARG A 401 5.48 34.92 7.62
CA ARG A 401 6.53 34.32 6.78
C ARG A 401 7.17 35.36 5.87
N ASN A 402 8.38 35.76 6.21
CA ASN A 402 9.23 36.51 5.29
C ASN A 402 9.67 35.58 4.15
N ASN A 403 9.26 35.88 2.91
CA ASN A 403 9.82 35.39 1.64
C ASN A 403 9.41 34.03 1.05
N ASP A 404 8.31 33.39 1.43
CA ASP A 404 7.88 32.21 0.64
C ASP A 404 6.81 32.55 -0.41
N GLN A 405 7.14 32.31 -1.68
CA GLN A 405 6.25 32.55 -2.84
C GLN A 405 5.05 31.60 -2.80
N SER A 406 3.86 32.14 -2.55
CA SER A 406 2.59 31.40 -2.64
C SER A 406 1.95 31.68 -4.00
N LEU A 407 1.37 30.63 -4.62
CA LEU A 407 0.53 30.80 -5.80
C LEU A 407 -0.67 31.72 -5.58
N LEU A 408 -1.19 31.78 -4.35
CA LEU A 408 -2.30 32.68 -3.98
C LEU A 408 -1.87 34.14 -3.81
N SER A 409 -0.60 34.40 -3.44
CA SER A 409 -0.07 35.77 -3.34
C SER A 409 0.27 36.37 -4.73
N ALA A 410 0.35 35.54 -5.74
CA ALA A 410 0.60 35.99 -7.11
C ALA A 410 -0.62 36.68 -7.70
N LYS A 411 -0.74 38.00 -7.52
CA LYS A 411 -1.77 38.79 -8.18
C LYS A 411 -1.64 38.62 -9.68
N THR A 412 -2.71 38.12 -10.31
CA THR A 412 -2.77 38.07 -11.78
C THR A 412 -2.77 39.47 -12.36
N SER A 413 -2.18 39.62 -13.53
CA SER A 413 -2.20 40.88 -14.25
C SER A 413 -3.61 41.28 -14.62
N LYS A 414 -3.96 42.55 -14.41
CA LYS A 414 -5.21 43.15 -14.98
C LYS A 414 -5.26 43.16 -16.50
N TYR A 415 -4.15 42.94 -17.16
CA TYR A 415 -4.05 42.98 -18.64
C TYR A 415 -4.21 41.60 -19.28
N ASN A 416 -3.75 40.54 -18.60
CA ASN A 416 -3.86 39.16 -19.08
C ASN A 416 -3.82 38.19 -17.93
N SER A 417 -4.83 37.34 -17.77
CA SER A 417 -4.99 36.41 -16.67
C SER A 417 -3.89 35.31 -16.62
N LYS A 418 -3.24 35.02 -17.75
CA LYS A 418 -2.12 34.10 -17.85
C LYS A 418 -0.80 34.70 -17.37
N LYS A 419 -0.72 36.03 -17.17
CA LYS A 419 0.49 36.71 -16.70
C LYS A 419 0.41 36.95 -15.20
N ILE A 420 1.31 36.34 -14.46
CA ILE A 420 1.40 36.40 -13.01
C ILE A 420 2.54 37.34 -12.62
N ARG A 421 2.34 38.09 -11.53
CA ARG A 421 3.46 38.83 -10.89
C ARG A 421 4.37 37.83 -10.21
N ASN A 422 5.64 37.85 -10.57
CA ASN A 422 6.67 36.96 -10.06
C ASN A 422 7.96 37.79 -9.84
N ILE A 423 9.08 37.14 -9.63
CA ILE A 423 10.39 37.81 -9.58
C ILE A 423 10.52 38.75 -10.78
N CYS A 424 11.07 39.92 -10.55
CA CYS A 424 11.34 40.90 -11.58
C CYS A 424 12.11 40.27 -12.76
N GLU A 425 11.50 40.27 -13.95
CA GLU A 425 12.10 39.64 -15.12
C GLU A 425 13.30 40.44 -15.68
N MET A 426 13.49 41.69 -15.20
CA MET A 426 14.66 42.54 -15.55
C MET A 426 15.86 42.28 -14.64
N CYS A 427 15.77 42.59 -13.34
CA CYS A 427 16.89 42.46 -12.43
C CYS A 427 17.06 41.04 -11.86
N LYS A 428 16.02 40.21 -11.87
CA LYS A 428 15.97 38.84 -11.32
C LYS A 428 16.27 38.74 -9.80
N ASN A 429 16.33 39.85 -9.08
CA ASN A 429 16.66 39.90 -7.66
C ASN A 429 15.48 40.27 -6.76
N GLU A 430 14.55 41.12 -7.23
CA GLU A 430 13.42 41.63 -6.43
C GLU A 430 12.10 41.08 -6.92
N LEU A 431 11.07 41.09 -6.08
CA LEU A 431 9.71 40.73 -6.49
C LEU A 431 9.14 41.81 -7.43
N GLY A 432 8.49 41.36 -8.49
CA GLY A 432 7.76 42.25 -9.40
C GLY A 432 6.50 42.76 -8.75
N THR A 433 6.44 44.06 -8.54
CA THR A 433 5.29 44.75 -7.97
C THR A 433 4.21 45.05 -9.02
N GLU A 434 4.62 45.16 -10.29
CA GLU A 434 3.76 45.52 -11.39
C GLU A 434 3.96 44.64 -12.62
N ILE A 435 2.95 44.66 -13.51
CA ILE A 435 3.07 44.10 -14.86
C ILE A 435 3.20 45.23 -15.86
N HIS A 436 4.32 45.24 -16.54
CA HIS A 436 4.67 46.26 -17.54
C HIS A 436 4.60 45.71 -18.96
N HIS A 437 4.23 46.59 -19.93
CA HIS A 437 4.23 46.26 -21.34
C HIS A 437 5.62 46.54 -21.93
N LEU A 438 6.23 45.56 -22.55
CA LEU A 438 7.55 45.72 -23.20
C LEU A 438 7.51 46.72 -24.33
N GLN A 439 6.44 46.70 -25.14
CA GLN A 439 6.14 47.71 -26.11
C GLN A 439 4.99 48.58 -25.63
N HIS A 440 5.11 49.88 -25.79
CA HIS A 440 4.16 50.84 -25.24
C HIS A 440 2.75 50.66 -25.73
N GLN A 441 1.77 50.70 -24.85
CA GLN A 441 0.33 50.59 -25.20
C GLN A 441 -0.14 51.67 -26.16
N LYS A 442 0.52 52.86 -26.16
CA LYS A 442 0.22 53.97 -27.08
C LYS A 442 0.43 53.62 -28.55
N ASN A 443 1.22 52.61 -28.84
CA ASN A 443 1.50 52.18 -30.22
C ASN A 443 0.43 51.20 -30.76
N ALA A 444 -0.58 50.88 -29.97
CA ALA A 444 -1.67 49.98 -30.39
C ALA A 444 -2.68 50.75 -31.26
N ASP A 445 -3.20 50.08 -32.29
CA ASP A 445 -4.28 50.54 -33.16
C ASP A 445 -5.66 50.57 -32.45
N LYS A 446 -6.70 50.94 -33.19
CA LYS A 446 -8.10 51.01 -32.70
C LYS A 446 -8.64 49.66 -32.23
N HIS A 447 -8.02 48.57 -32.62
CA HIS A 447 -8.37 47.20 -32.24
C HIS A 447 -7.47 46.63 -31.16
N ASN A 448 -6.63 47.46 -30.55
CA ASN A 448 -5.64 47.09 -29.52
C ASN A 448 -4.49 46.16 -29.99
N PHE A 449 -4.16 46.19 -31.30
CA PHE A 449 -3.03 45.49 -31.87
C PHE A 449 -1.82 46.41 -32.04
N ILE A 450 -0.63 45.87 -31.74
CA ILE A 450 0.66 46.46 -32.09
C ILE A 450 1.21 45.57 -33.19
N GLU A 451 1.32 46.07 -34.41
CA GLU A 451 1.67 45.28 -35.60
C GLU A 451 0.74 44.06 -35.77
N HIS A 452 1.24 42.85 -35.45
CA HIS A 452 0.54 41.58 -35.63
C HIS A 452 0.05 40.92 -34.34
N PHE A 453 0.27 41.52 -33.17
CA PHE A 453 -0.12 40.93 -31.87
C PHE A 453 -0.94 41.92 -31.03
N HIS A 454 -1.83 41.33 -30.20
CA HIS A 454 -2.64 42.13 -29.24
C HIS A 454 -1.74 42.71 -28.16
N LYS A 455 -1.88 44.00 -27.78
CA LYS A 455 -1.05 44.72 -26.80
C LYS A 455 -0.89 43.97 -25.48
N ASN A 456 -1.93 43.24 -25.04
CA ASN A 456 -1.94 42.45 -23.83
C ASN A 456 -1.49 40.98 -24.03
N HIS A 457 -0.82 40.68 -25.14
CA HIS A 457 -0.25 39.35 -25.34
C HIS A 457 0.80 39.03 -24.25
N VAL A 458 0.80 37.79 -23.70
CA VAL A 458 1.67 37.39 -22.58
C VAL A 458 3.15 37.67 -22.85
N ALA A 459 3.60 37.51 -24.12
CA ALA A 459 4.98 37.80 -24.53
C ALA A 459 5.34 39.29 -24.46
N ASN A 460 4.34 40.19 -24.54
CA ASN A 460 4.54 41.63 -24.38
C ASN A 460 4.42 42.10 -22.93
N LEU A 461 4.23 41.21 -21.98
CA LEU A 461 4.06 41.53 -20.55
C LEU A 461 5.21 40.97 -19.74
N ILE A 462 5.77 41.78 -18.84
CA ILE A 462 6.78 41.37 -17.86
C ILE A 462 6.35 41.71 -16.46
N SER A 463 6.77 40.91 -15.49
CA SER A 463 6.72 41.24 -14.07
C SER A 463 7.95 42.07 -13.72
N ILE A 464 7.78 43.23 -13.11
CA ILE A 464 8.85 44.18 -12.88
C ILE A 464 8.74 44.79 -11.47
N CYS A 465 9.88 45.01 -10.79
CA CYS A 465 9.94 45.72 -9.55
C CYS A 465 9.90 47.25 -9.76
N GLU A 466 9.56 48.00 -8.74
CA GLU A 466 9.41 49.46 -8.79
C GLU A 466 10.65 50.14 -9.35
N LYS A 467 11.83 49.78 -8.87
CA LYS A 467 13.10 50.37 -9.36
C LYS A 467 13.34 50.18 -10.86
N CYS A 468 13.14 48.94 -11.35
CA CYS A 468 13.30 48.66 -12.77
C CYS A 468 12.20 49.30 -13.61
N HIS A 469 10.97 49.43 -13.06
CA HIS A 469 9.86 50.13 -13.70
C HIS A 469 10.16 51.60 -13.92
N ASP A 470 10.66 52.27 -12.87
CA ASP A 470 11.05 53.68 -12.96
C ASP A 470 12.20 53.93 -13.95
N THR A 471 13.17 53.02 -14.01
CA THR A 471 14.27 53.07 -15.00
C THR A 471 13.76 52.99 -16.43
N ILE A 472 12.88 52.06 -16.74
CA ILE A 472 12.30 51.90 -18.11
C ILE A 472 11.48 53.17 -18.50
N HIS A 473 10.74 53.72 -17.52
CA HIS A 473 9.95 54.92 -17.78
C HIS A 473 10.78 56.19 -17.96
N SER A 474 11.86 56.34 -17.19
CA SER A 474 12.78 57.48 -17.29
C SER A 474 13.48 57.51 -18.65
N ASP A 475 13.86 56.34 -19.15
CA ASP A 475 14.61 56.21 -20.39
C ASP A 475 13.69 56.10 -21.65
N ASN A 476 12.37 56.00 -21.46
CA ASN A 476 11.35 55.83 -22.50
C ASN A 476 11.66 54.69 -23.50
N GLU A 477 12.26 53.63 -22.99
CA GLU A 477 12.81 52.52 -23.76
C GLU A 477 11.76 51.47 -24.05
N GLN A 478 11.86 50.89 -25.25
CA GLN A 478 11.08 49.71 -25.64
C GLN A 478 11.93 48.47 -25.62
N HIS A 479 11.33 47.36 -25.23
CA HIS A 479 12.02 46.09 -25.09
C HIS A 479 11.26 44.95 -25.76
N ARG A 480 11.97 43.86 -26.06
CA ARG A 480 11.35 42.62 -26.54
C ARG A 480 11.98 41.40 -25.88
N LYS A 481 11.22 40.30 -25.82
CA LYS A 481 11.74 38.99 -25.40
C LYS A 481 12.35 38.28 -26.59
N VAL A 482 13.56 37.77 -26.43
CA VAL A 482 14.25 36.94 -27.43
C VAL A 482 14.62 35.62 -26.81
N MET A 483 14.37 34.53 -27.51
CA MET A 483 14.75 33.19 -27.04
C MET A 483 16.25 32.96 -27.27
N THR A 484 16.93 32.47 -26.24
CA THR A 484 18.33 32.03 -26.33
C THR A 484 18.47 30.59 -25.94
N SER A 485 19.65 29.99 -26.13
CA SER A 485 19.96 28.63 -25.67
C SER A 485 19.84 28.43 -24.14
N ARG A 486 19.78 29.52 -23.37
CA ARG A 486 19.62 29.53 -21.91
C ARG A 486 18.24 30.02 -21.45
N GLY A 487 17.26 30.13 -22.37
CA GLY A 487 15.92 30.62 -22.11
C GLY A 487 15.67 32.04 -22.62
N PRO A 488 14.48 32.62 -22.36
CA PRO A 488 14.11 33.95 -22.86
C PRO A 488 14.89 35.04 -22.10
N ILE A 489 15.43 36.00 -22.81
CA ILE A 489 16.04 37.22 -22.30
C ILE A 489 15.28 38.46 -22.85
N ILE A 490 15.36 39.56 -22.09
CA ILE A 490 14.79 40.84 -22.48
C ILE A 490 15.91 41.68 -23.08
N ILE A 491 15.72 42.17 -24.26
CA ILE A 491 16.66 43.07 -24.96
C ILE A 491 15.98 44.38 -25.30
N LYS A 492 16.73 45.44 -25.33
CA LYS A 492 16.33 46.78 -25.77
C LYS A 492 16.10 46.74 -27.30
N MET A 493 15.06 47.44 -27.73
CA MET A 493 14.78 47.61 -29.15
C MET A 493 15.40 48.86 -29.72
#